data_e2b88dce40371bc99a559ca74df7088f
#
_entry.id   e2b88dce40371bc99a559ca74df7088f
#
_cell.length_a   1.000
_cell.length_b   1.000
_cell.length_c   1.000
_cell.angle_alpha   90.00
_cell.angle_beta   90.00
_cell.angle_gamma   90.00
#
_symmetry.space_group_name_H-M   'P 1'
#
loop_
_entity.id
_entity.type
_entity.pdbx_description
1 polymer ?
#
loop_
_entity_poly.entity_id
_entity_poly.type
_entity_poly.pdbx_seq_one_letter_code
_entity_poly.pdbx_strand_id
1 'polypeptide(L)'
;MLKVVIIGHAEMLANLIAGALDAKCDIVGVLRYETVKCNWLVNKVRDFILPTVDYSYIKSYQLNDIKVKSVNSEAFKKEILKLNPDVIIVGTWCERLKKEIINLPKIAFINAHPSLLPKYRGPNPYLEVIRHQETKSGITFHLMDENYDTGAILLQREVEVGKFDTSKELKEKIIRKTREAVCELLGNLEEDFIIPLVQNEEKATYYPHIKKDEVMIDFEKSADEISVQVRAFYPWYNCFFEYKNQFFTPDAYKTRVIIPEDDKFKDTPVGTVVYKCSKNREIQVLTGDRKIIQFCHVRLYGKIKRFFTRPYIKFFVNEN
;
A
#
# COMPACT_ATOMS: atom_id res chain seq x y z
N MET A 1 22.36 10.51 -20.04
CA MET A 1 21.59 9.28 -19.68
C MET A 1 21.87 8.94 -18.23
N LEU A 2 20.85 9.07 -17.38
CA LEU A 2 20.95 8.83 -15.92
C LEU A 2 21.16 7.35 -15.61
N LYS A 3 22.08 7.07 -14.68
CA LYS A 3 22.27 5.75 -14.06
C LYS A 3 21.34 5.62 -12.86
N VAL A 4 20.42 4.66 -12.91
CA VAL A 4 19.36 4.52 -11.91
C VAL A 4 19.46 3.16 -11.21
N VAL A 5 19.35 3.17 -9.87
CA VAL A 5 19.06 1.97 -9.07
C VAL A 5 17.61 2.05 -8.59
N ILE A 6 16.87 0.95 -8.70
CA ILE A 6 15.47 0.90 -8.31
C ILE A 6 15.27 -0.15 -7.21
N ILE A 7 14.62 0.27 -6.13
CA ILE A 7 14.37 -0.57 -4.95
C ILE A 7 12.86 -0.66 -4.72
N GLY A 8 12.34 -1.86 -4.46
CA GLY A 8 10.90 -1.96 -4.20
C GLY A 8 10.35 -3.37 -4.16
N HIS A 9 9.04 -3.44 -4.36
CA HIS A 9 8.27 -4.66 -4.26
C HIS A 9 7.18 -4.74 -5.33
N ALA A 10 7.03 -5.94 -5.92
CA ALA A 10 5.92 -6.34 -6.78
C ALA A 10 5.55 -5.31 -7.87
N GLU A 11 4.27 -4.95 -7.96
CA GLU A 11 3.74 -4.08 -9.02
C GLU A 11 4.32 -2.65 -8.99
N MET A 12 4.61 -2.11 -7.78
CA MET A 12 5.24 -0.79 -7.67
C MET A 12 6.63 -0.82 -8.30
N LEU A 13 7.45 -1.79 -7.93
CA LEU A 13 8.79 -1.96 -8.52
C LEU A 13 8.73 -2.15 -10.03
N ALA A 14 7.81 -2.99 -10.53
CA ALA A 14 7.63 -3.23 -11.96
C ALA A 14 7.30 -1.93 -12.74
N ASN A 15 6.45 -1.06 -12.19
CA ASN A 15 6.08 0.20 -12.83
C ASN A 15 7.19 1.26 -12.73
N LEU A 16 7.97 1.27 -11.65
CA LEU A 16 9.17 2.11 -11.56
C LEU A 16 10.21 1.69 -12.60
N ILE A 17 10.45 0.38 -12.77
CA ILE A 17 11.34 -0.16 -13.82
C ILE A 17 10.83 0.23 -15.21
N ALA A 18 9.54 0.00 -15.47
CA ALA A 18 8.94 0.31 -16.78
C ALA A 18 9.07 1.79 -17.14
N GLY A 19 8.78 2.69 -16.19
CA GLY A 19 8.90 4.13 -16.43
C GLY A 19 10.35 4.60 -16.59
N ALA A 20 11.31 3.99 -15.87
CA ALA A 20 12.73 4.28 -16.07
C ALA A 20 13.24 3.81 -17.45
N LEU A 21 12.72 2.68 -17.95
CA LEU A 21 12.98 2.21 -19.32
C LEU A 21 12.36 3.14 -20.38
N ASP A 22 11.12 3.60 -20.16
CA ASP A 22 10.45 4.59 -21.02
C ASP A 22 11.24 5.91 -21.10
N ALA A 23 11.83 6.34 -19.97
CA ALA A 23 12.74 7.50 -19.88
C ALA A 23 14.13 7.24 -20.48
N LYS A 24 14.39 6.05 -21.00
CA LYS A 24 15.70 5.63 -21.55
C LYS A 24 16.87 5.74 -20.57
N CYS A 25 16.62 5.55 -19.27
CA CYS A 25 17.66 5.52 -18.27
C CYS A 25 18.47 4.22 -18.31
N ASP A 26 19.71 4.27 -17.85
CA ASP A 26 20.56 3.10 -17.59
C ASP A 26 20.24 2.52 -16.22
N ILE A 27 19.45 1.43 -16.17
CA ILE A 27 19.10 0.75 -14.91
C ILE A 27 20.27 -0.15 -14.50
N VAL A 28 21.20 0.39 -13.71
CA VAL A 28 22.42 -0.29 -13.29
C VAL A 28 22.21 -1.33 -12.17
N GLY A 29 21.05 -1.30 -11.49
CA GLY A 29 20.71 -2.29 -10.48
C GLY A 29 19.25 -2.22 -10.02
N VAL A 30 18.74 -3.35 -9.59
CA VAL A 30 17.41 -3.49 -9.00
C VAL A 30 17.50 -4.29 -7.70
N LEU A 31 16.87 -3.83 -6.63
CA LEU A 31 16.77 -4.56 -5.37
C LEU A 31 15.31 -4.87 -5.05
N ARG A 32 14.98 -6.15 -4.99
CA ARG A 32 13.64 -6.61 -4.64
C ARG A 32 13.48 -6.82 -3.14
N TYR A 33 12.32 -6.44 -2.60
CA TYR A 33 11.98 -6.69 -1.20
C TYR A 33 12.09 -8.17 -0.81
N GLU A 34 11.64 -9.07 -1.67
CA GLU A 34 11.70 -10.51 -1.47
C GLU A 34 13.12 -11.04 -1.30
N THR A 35 14.09 -10.42 -1.95
CA THR A 35 15.51 -10.81 -1.81
C THR A 35 16.01 -10.60 -0.40
N VAL A 36 15.50 -9.56 0.29
CA VAL A 36 15.88 -9.21 1.66
C VAL A 36 15.12 -10.08 2.69
N LYS A 37 13.84 -10.35 2.48
CA LYS A 37 12.93 -10.93 3.49
C LYS A 37 12.69 -12.43 3.36
N CYS A 38 12.94 -13.04 2.21
CA CYS A 38 12.67 -14.46 1.98
C CYS A 38 13.97 -15.28 1.85
N ASN A 39 13.87 -16.58 2.19
CA ASN A 39 14.97 -17.52 1.93
C ASN A 39 15.20 -17.59 0.40
N TRP A 40 16.48 -17.55 -0.01
CA TRP A 40 16.86 -17.56 -1.43
C TRP A 40 16.32 -18.76 -2.21
N LEU A 41 16.25 -19.95 -1.58
CA LEU A 41 15.74 -21.16 -2.21
C LEU A 41 14.23 -21.05 -2.46
N VAL A 42 13.47 -20.52 -1.49
CA VAL A 42 12.03 -20.26 -1.63
C VAL A 42 11.78 -19.25 -2.75
N ASN A 43 12.58 -18.18 -2.82
CA ASN A 43 12.48 -17.20 -3.90
C ASN A 43 12.76 -17.82 -5.27
N LYS A 44 13.83 -18.63 -5.38
CA LYS A 44 14.20 -19.28 -6.65
C LYS A 44 13.11 -20.24 -7.15
N VAL A 45 12.52 -21.04 -6.25
CA VAL A 45 11.40 -21.93 -6.60
C VAL A 45 10.17 -21.14 -7.00
N ARG A 46 9.80 -20.10 -6.25
CA ARG A 46 8.67 -19.24 -6.57
C ARG A 46 8.87 -18.53 -7.93
N ASP A 47 10.01 -17.91 -8.13
CA ASP A 47 10.34 -17.17 -9.36
C ASP A 47 10.37 -18.10 -10.60
N PHE A 48 10.59 -19.40 -10.40
CA PHE A 48 10.50 -20.40 -11.45
C PHE A 48 9.06 -20.85 -11.75
N ILE A 49 8.23 -21.07 -10.71
CA ILE A 49 6.87 -21.63 -10.86
C ILE A 49 5.84 -20.52 -11.10
N LEU A 50 5.93 -19.41 -10.35
CA LEU A 50 4.99 -18.28 -10.36
C LEU A 50 5.76 -16.96 -10.27
N PRO A 51 6.43 -16.55 -11.35
CA PRO A 51 7.22 -15.33 -11.35
C PRO A 51 6.37 -14.11 -11.02
N THR A 52 6.87 -13.28 -10.11
CA THR A 52 6.26 -11.98 -9.83
C THR A 52 6.46 -11.02 -11.01
N VAL A 53 5.61 -10.00 -11.12
CA VAL A 53 5.66 -9.04 -12.25
C VAL A 53 7.03 -8.35 -12.33
N ASP A 54 7.56 -7.90 -11.19
CA ASP A 54 8.89 -7.29 -11.08
C ASP A 54 10.02 -8.24 -11.52
N TYR A 55 9.97 -9.51 -11.11
CA TYR A 55 10.95 -10.50 -11.57
C TYR A 55 10.89 -10.75 -13.06
N SER A 56 9.70 -10.73 -13.65
CA SER A 56 9.52 -10.86 -15.09
C SER A 56 10.22 -9.72 -15.85
N TYR A 57 10.12 -8.47 -15.36
CA TYR A 57 10.86 -7.34 -15.93
C TYR A 57 12.38 -7.53 -15.79
N ILE A 58 12.86 -7.87 -14.59
CA ILE A 58 14.29 -8.09 -14.34
C ILE A 58 14.85 -9.13 -15.30
N LYS A 59 14.14 -10.25 -15.49
CA LYS A 59 14.55 -11.32 -16.39
C LYS A 59 14.50 -10.90 -17.88
N SER A 60 13.41 -10.26 -18.31
CA SER A 60 13.21 -9.86 -19.70
C SER A 60 14.23 -8.83 -20.18
N TYR A 61 14.60 -7.91 -19.31
CA TYR A 61 15.58 -6.84 -19.61
C TYR A 61 16.99 -7.15 -19.11
N GLN A 62 17.22 -8.36 -18.57
CA GLN A 62 18.52 -8.82 -18.04
C GLN A 62 19.14 -7.86 -17.02
N LEU A 63 18.29 -7.25 -16.16
CA LEU A 63 18.71 -6.27 -15.18
C LEU A 63 19.53 -6.92 -14.04
N ASN A 64 20.47 -6.18 -13.49
CA ASN A 64 21.28 -6.60 -12.35
C ASN A 64 20.43 -6.68 -11.08
N ASP A 65 20.04 -7.89 -10.64
CA ASP A 65 19.25 -8.15 -9.44
C ASP A 65 20.20 -8.21 -8.22
N ILE A 66 20.28 -7.11 -7.46
CA ILE A 66 21.17 -6.92 -6.29
C ILE A 66 20.78 -7.93 -5.19
N LYS A 67 21.75 -8.63 -4.65
CA LYS A 67 21.55 -9.68 -3.64
C LYS A 67 22.15 -9.28 -2.29
N VAL A 68 21.37 -8.61 -1.47
CA VAL A 68 21.75 -8.19 -0.12
C VAL A 68 20.66 -8.50 0.90
N LYS A 69 21.03 -8.55 2.20
CA LYS A 69 20.08 -8.84 3.28
C LYS A 69 19.42 -7.59 3.87
N SER A 70 19.97 -6.41 3.63
CA SER A 70 19.47 -5.13 4.11
C SER A 70 20.06 -4.00 3.28
N VAL A 71 19.29 -2.96 3.03
CA VAL A 71 19.76 -1.71 2.40
C VAL A 71 20.78 -0.96 3.29
N ASN A 72 20.79 -1.21 4.59
CA ASN A 72 21.72 -0.59 5.53
C ASN A 72 22.99 -1.44 5.76
N SER A 73 23.24 -2.46 4.94
CA SER A 73 24.42 -3.32 5.06
C SER A 73 25.63 -2.77 4.31
N GLU A 74 26.84 -3.07 4.81
CA GLU A 74 28.08 -2.75 4.09
C GLU A 74 28.14 -3.40 2.70
N ALA A 75 27.50 -4.56 2.52
CA ALA A 75 27.39 -5.21 1.21
C ALA A 75 26.59 -4.36 0.22
N PHE A 76 25.46 -3.78 0.65
CA PHE A 76 24.67 -2.86 -0.17
C PHE A 76 25.46 -1.60 -0.50
N LYS A 77 26.06 -0.96 0.50
CA LYS A 77 26.89 0.23 0.32
C LYS A 77 28.00 -0.01 -0.70
N LYS A 78 28.73 -1.12 -0.57
CA LYS A 78 29.80 -1.50 -1.50
C LYS A 78 29.29 -1.71 -2.92
N GLU A 79 28.13 -2.36 -3.08
CA GLU A 79 27.53 -2.58 -4.40
C GLU A 79 27.07 -1.27 -5.04
N ILE A 80 26.42 -0.37 -4.28
CA ILE A 80 25.99 0.93 -4.78
C ILE A 80 27.19 1.80 -5.20
N LEU A 81 28.25 1.83 -4.40
CA LEU A 81 29.48 2.56 -4.75
C LEU A 81 30.11 2.05 -6.04
N LYS A 82 30.08 0.73 -6.27
CA LYS A 82 30.55 0.12 -7.52
C LYS A 82 29.68 0.48 -8.72
N LEU A 83 28.35 0.45 -8.55
CA LEU A 83 27.37 0.80 -9.59
C LEU A 83 27.39 2.30 -9.91
N ASN A 84 27.77 3.12 -8.92
CA ASN A 84 27.91 4.58 -9.03
C ASN A 84 26.68 5.26 -9.67
N PRO A 85 25.45 5.05 -9.11
CA PRO A 85 24.24 5.59 -9.68
C PRO A 85 24.14 7.10 -9.51
N ASP A 86 23.44 7.74 -10.44
CA ASP A 86 23.07 9.15 -10.33
C ASP A 86 21.84 9.29 -9.41
N VAL A 87 20.88 8.40 -9.54
CA VAL A 87 19.62 8.40 -8.79
C VAL A 87 19.33 7.01 -8.22
N ILE A 88 18.82 6.97 -6.98
CA ILE A 88 18.18 5.77 -6.42
C ILE A 88 16.71 6.08 -6.18
N ILE A 89 15.80 5.24 -6.70
CA ILE A 89 14.35 5.37 -6.45
C ILE A 89 13.89 4.18 -5.62
N VAL A 90 13.15 4.46 -4.54
CA VAL A 90 12.54 3.43 -3.70
C VAL A 90 11.01 3.55 -3.71
N GLY A 91 10.32 2.42 -3.80
CA GLY A 91 8.86 2.37 -3.68
C GLY A 91 8.41 1.12 -2.94
N THR A 92 7.55 1.29 -1.93
CA THR A 92 7.08 0.19 -1.08
C THR A 92 8.23 -0.52 -0.37
N TRP A 93 8.84 0.17 0.59
CA TRP A 93 9.95 -0.34 1.39
C TRP A 93 9.68 -0.18 2.89
N CYS A 94 10.20 -1.07 3.73
CA CYS A 94 9.89 -1.08 5.17
C CYS A 94 11.11 -0.80 6.08
N GLU A 95 12.34 -0.80 5.54
CA GLU A 95 13.51 -0.48 6.35
C GLU A 95 13.73 1.04 6.36
N ARG A 96 13.91 1.62 7.54
CA ARG A 96 14.40 3.01 7.64
C ARG A 96 15.84 3.07 7.11
N LEU A 97 16.08 3.98 6.18
CA LEU A 97 17.40 4.16 5.61
C LEU A 97 18.27 5.05 6.52
N LYS A 98 19.53 4.66 6.66
CA LYS A 98 20.53 5.48 7.36
C LYS A 98 21.00 6.62 6.45
N LYS A 99 21.39 7.74 7.05
CA LYS A 99 21.89 8.93 6.33
C LYS A 99 23.02 8.61 5.35
N GLU A 100 23.96 7.75 5.76
CA GLU A 100 25.07 7.33 4.90
C GLU A 100 24.62 6.58 3.63
N ILE A 101 23.45 5.92 3.66
CA ILE A 101 22.86 5.24 2.51
C ILE A 101 22.11 6.23 1.61
N ILE A 102 21.36 7.16 2.22
CA ILE A 102 20.62 8.21 1.51
C ILE A 102 21.57 9.08 0.67
N ASN A 103 22.79 9.29 1.14
CA ASN A 103 23.80 10.13 0.48
C ASN A 103 24.66 9.36 -0.54
N LEU A 104 24.36 8.11 -0.89
CA LEU A 104 25.18 7.35 -1.84
C LEU A 104 25.00 7.76 -3.31
N PRO A 105 23.77 8.04 -3.82
CA PRO A 105 23.61 8.48 -5.20
C PRO A 105 24.16 9.90 -5.41
N LYS A 106 24.61 10.21 -6.63
CA LYS A 106 25.22 11.51 -6.95
C LYS A 106 24.22 12.68 -6.94
N ILE A 107 22.98 12.44 -7.37
CA ILE A 107 21.96 13.48 -7.51
C ILE A 107 20.92 13.38 -6.39
N ALA A 108 20.22 12.23 -6.30
CA ALA A 108 19.11 12.09 -5.37
C ALA A 108 18.81 10.65 -4.96
N PHE A 109 18.41 10.46 -3.71
CA PHE A 109 17.67 9.30 -3.24
C PHE A 109 16.20 9.69 -3.09
N ILE A 110 15.32 9.06 -3.87
CA ILE A 110 13.93 9.47 -4.05
C ILE A 110 13.00 8.36 -3.54
N ASN A 111 11.96 8.73 -2.79
CA ASN A 111 10.87 7.83 -2.43
C ASN A 111 9.64 8.09 -3.31
N ALA A 112 9.02 7.02 -3.78
CA ALA A 112 7.72 7.01 -4.45
C ALA A 112 6.63 6.71 -3.42
N HIS A 113 6.03 7.75 -2.84
CA HIS A 113 5.02 7.64 -1.79
C HIS A 113 3.61 7.73 -2.39
N PRO A 114 2.72 6.74 -2.12
CA PRO A 114 1.42 6.66 -2.78
C PRO A 114 0.34 7.48 -2.09
N SER A 115 0.60 8.76 -1.89
CA SER A 115 -0.38 9.78 -1.49
C SER A 115 0.02 11.16 -2.05
N LEU A 116 -0.83 12.16 -1.84
CA LEU A 116 -0.51 13.57 -2.10
C LEU A 116 0.10 14.20 -0.84
N LEU A 117 1.43 14.07 -0.68
CA LEU A 117 2.16 14.70 0.42
C LEU A 117 1.93 16.24 0.42
N PRO A 118 1.88 16.86 1.58
CA PRO A 118 2.25 16.38 2.92
C PRO A 118 1.17 15.57 3.64
N LYS A 119 0.00 15.34 3.04
CA LYS A 119 -1.04 14.51 3.61
C LYS A 119 -0.71 13.03 3.50
N TYR A 120 -1.18 12.25 4.50
CA TYR A 120 -1.09 10.78 4.50
C TYR A 120 0.34 10.24 4.47
N ARG A 121 1.27 10.86 5.23
CA ARG A 121 2.56 10.26 5.59
C ARG A 121 2.35 8.97 6.37
N GLY A 122 3.26 8.01 6.24
CA GLY A 122 3.24 6.75 7.00
C GLY A 122 2.98 5.51 6.16
N PRO A 123 2.82 4.33 6.80
CA PRO A 123 2.92 3.03 6.13
C PRO A 123 1.71 2.61 5.29
N ASN A 124 0.51 3.20 5.51
CA ASN A 124 -0.73 2.73 4.91
C ASN A 124 -1.54 3.82 4.18
N PRO A 125 -0.95 4.64 3.29
CA PRO A 125 -1.63 5.79 2.71
C PRO A 125 -2.88 5.42 1.90
N TYR A 126 -2.89 4.31 1.16
CA TYR A 126 -4.09 3.85 0.44
C TYR A 126 -5.28 3.65 1.36
N LEU A 127 -5.06 3.03 2.52
CA LEU A 127 -6.09 2.75 3.51
C LEU A 127 -6.63 4.06 4.10
N GLU A 128 -5.74 4.95 4.50
CA GLU A 128 -6.14 6.19 5.15
C GLU A 128 -6.89 7.14 4.21
N VAL A 129 -6.51 7.19 2.95
CA VAL A 129 -7.23 7.96 1.93
C VAL A 129 -8.69 7.48 1.78
N ILE A 130 -8.92 6.15 1.70
CA ILE A 130 -10.28 5.59 1.64
C ILE A 130 -11.02 5.81 2.96
N ARG A 131 -10.35 5.60 4.12
CA ARG A 131 -10.93 5.78 5.45
C ARG A 131 -11.43 7.20 5.68
N HIS A 132 -10.72 8.20 5.15
CA HIS A 132 -11.09 9.62 5.22
C HIS A 132 -11.97 10.08 4.06
N GLN A 133 -12.41 9.15 3.19
CA GLN A 133 -13.33 9.41 2.10
C GLN A 133 -12.86 10.55 1.17
N GLU A 134 -11.56 10.64 0.95
CA GLU A 134 -11.02 11.61 -0.01
C GLU A 134 -11.50 11.28 -1.43
N THR A 135 -11.69 12.32 -2.23
CA THR A 135 -12.10 12.19 -3.65
C THR A 135 -10.90 12.17 -4.59
N LYS A 136 -9.72 12.51 -4.09
CA LYS A 136 -8.46 12.54 -4.82
C LYS A 136 -7.33 11.97 -3.99
N SER A 137 -6.40 11.30 -4.65
CA SER A 137 -5.13 10.86 -4.10
C SER A 137 -4.06 10.93 -5.19
N GLY A 138 -2.93 10.28 -5.05
CA GLY A 138 -1.90 10.29 -6.08
C GLY A 138 -0.61 9.59 -5.69
N ILE A 139 0.39 9.86 -6.49
CA ILE A 139 1.78 9.46 -6.24
C ILE A 139 2.63 10.71 -6.06
N THR A 140 3.45 10.73 -5.02
CA THR A 140 4.45 11.77 -4.76
C THR A 140 5.84 11.17 -4.84
N PHE A 141 6.70 11.76 -5.65
CA PHE A 141 8.14 11.53 -5.61
C PHE A 141 8.77 12.64 -4.79
N HIS A 142 9.48 12.27 -3.73
CA HIS A 142 10.15 13.23 -2.84
C HIS A 142 11.56 12.79 -2.49
N LEU A 143 12.42 13.74 -2.16
CA LEU A 143 13.74 13.45 -1.63
C LEU A 143 13.63 12.67 -0.32
N MET A 144 14.49 11.70 -0.10
CA MET A 144 14.57 11.04 1.19
C MET A 144 15.43 11.86 2.16
N ASP A 145 14.97 11.90 3.41
CA ASP A 145 15.72 12.42 4.55
C ASP A 145 15.72 11.41 5.71
N GLU A 146 16.17 11.82 6.88
CA GLU A 146 16.26 10.95 8.06
C GLU A 146 14.90 10.68 8.73
N ASN A 147 13.83 11.40 8.32
CA ASN A 147 12.46 11.24 8.81
C ASN A 147 11.60 10.47 7.80
N TYR A 148 10.36 10.17 8.18
CA TYR A 148 9.45 9.46 7.29
C TYR A 148 8.63 10.46 6.47
N ASP A 149 8.77 10.40 5.15
CA ASP A 149 7.95 11.09 4.15
C ASP A 149 7.98 12.63 4.26
N THR A 150 9.06 13.24 4.82
CA THR A 150 9.18 14.68 5.09
C THR A 150 9.99 15.45 4.06
N GLY A 151 10.77 14.78 3.23
CA GLY A 151 11.65 15.44 2.26
C GLY A 151 10.92 16.23 1.18
N ALA A 152 11.65 17.13 0.53
CA ALA A 152 11.10 18.03 -0.48
C ALA A 152 10.50 17.26 -1.67
N ILE A 153 9.34 17.71 -2.15
CA ILE A 153 8.60 17.11 -3.25
C ILE A 153 9.26 17.48 -4.58
N LEU A 154 9.48 16.47 -5.41
CA LEU A 154 10.03 16.63 -6.77
C LEU A 154 8.93 16.59 -7.83
N LEU A 155 7.95 15.70 -7.66
CA LEU A 155 6.83 15.54 -8.58
C LEU A 155 5.63 14.95 -7.85
N GLN A 156 4.43 15.42 -8.20
CA GLN A 156 3.16 14.81 -7.78
C GLN A 156 2.24 14.58 -8.98
N ARG A 157 1.52 13.46 -8.97
CA ARG A 157 0.48 13.20 -9.97
C ARG A 157 -0.77 12.66 -9.29
N GLU A 158 -1.90 13.30 -9.57
CA GLU A 158 -3.20 12.97 -8.97
C GLU A 158 -3.87 11.77 -9.66
N VAL A 159 -4.72 11.10 -8.91
CA VAL A 159 -5.69 10.11 -9.37
C VAL A 159 -7.03 10.34 -8.67
N GLU A 160 -8.12 10.10 -9.38
CA GLU A 160 -9.48 10.14 -8.84
C GLU A 160 -9.76 8.94 -7.92
N VAL A 161 -10.37 9.19 -6.77
CA VAL A 161 -10.87 8.17 -5.85
C VAL A 161 -12.37 8.02 -6.02
N GLY A 162 -12.81 6.87 -6.49
CA GLY A 162 -14.24 6.59 -6.67
C GLY A 162 -14.95 6.38 -5.35
N LYS A 163 -16.23 6.78 -5.27
CA LYS A 163 -17.06 6.66 -4.07
C LYS A 163 -17.08 5.26 -3.45
N PHE A 164 -16.92 4.22 -4.25
CA PHE A 164 -16.96 2.82 -3.83
C PHE A 164 -15.61 2.11 -3.98
N ASP A 165 -14.56 2.84 -4.27
CA ASP A 165 -13.21 2.24 -4.32
C ASP A 165 -12.87 1.61 -2.97
N THR A 166 -12.20 0.48 -3.03
CA THR A 166 -11.44 -0.07 -1.91
C THR A 166 -9.99 0.40 -2.00
N SER A 167 -9.21 0.17 -0.96
CA SER A 167 -7.76 0.46 -1.03
C SER A 167 -7.05 -0.33 -2.13
N LYS A 168 -7.63 -1.45 -2.58
CA LYS A 168 -7.10 -2.22 -3.71
C LYS A 168 -7.23 -1.46 -5.02
N GLU A 169 -8.43 -0.96 -5.35
CA GLU A 169 -8.66 -0.17 -6.57
C GLU A 169 -7.82 1.11 -6.56
N LEU A 170 -7.75 1.80 -5.42
CA LEU A 170 -6.90 2.98 -5.28
C LEU A 170 -5.42 2.65 -5.54
N LYS A 171 -4.92 1.57 -4.93
CA LYS A 171 -3.56 1.07 -5.19
C LYS A 171 -3.33 0.84 -6.69
N GLU A 172 -4.25 0.15 -7.36
CA GLU A 172 -4.13 -0.16 -8.80
C GLU A 172 -4.09 1.11 -9.66
N LYS A 173 -4.89 2.13 -9.32
CA LYS A 173 -4.90 3.43 -10.01
C LYS A 173 -3.56 4.15 -9.84
N ILE A 174 -3.06 4.24 -8.61
CA ILE A 174 -1.78 4.92 -8.30
C ILE A 174 -0.61 4.19 -8.96
N ILE A 175 -0.57 2.87 -8.90
CA ILE A 175 0.51 2.07 -9.52
C ILE A 175 0.54 2.27 -11.03
N ARG A 176 -0.60 2.29 -11.71
CA ARG A 176 -0.65 2.60 -13.16
C ARG A 176 -0.11 3.99 -13.45
N LYS A 177 -0.48 4.98 -12.61
CA LYS A 177 0.01 6.36 -12.77
C LYS A 177 1.50 6.52 -12.50
N THR A 178 2.07 5.64 -11.66
CA THR A 178 3.50 5.67 -11.28
C THR A 178 4.42 5.53 -12.49
N ARG A 179 4.09 4.70 -13.49
CA ARG A 179 4.93 4.51 -14.69
C ARG A 179 5.13 5.81 -15.47
N GLU A 180 4.05 6.51 -15.76
CA GLU A 180 4.11 7.81 -16.46
C GLU A 180 4.85 8.85 -15.63
N ALA A 181 4.53 8.90 -14.33
CA ALA A 181 5.07 9.90 -13.42
C ALA A 181 6.58 9.72 -13.18
N VAL A 182 7.09 8.49 -13.07
CA VAL A 182 8.55 8.27 -12.92
C VAL A 182 9.29 8.54 -14.24
N CYS A 183 8.68 8.25 -15.39
CA CYS A 183 9.25 8.61 -16.70
C CYS A 183 9.44 10.13 -16.80
N GLU A 184 8.40 10.91 -16.46
CA GLU A 184 8.45 12.37 -16.42
C GLU A 184 9.49 12.89 -15.42
N LEU A 185 9.50 12.34 -14.19
CA LEU A 185 10.47 12.71 -13.16
C LEU A 185 11.91 12.55 -13.64
N LEU A 186 12.23 11.41 -14.24
CA LEU A 186 13.59 11.10 -14.68
C LEU A 186 14.02 11.96 -15.88
N GLY A 187 13.08 12.26 -16.80
CA GLY A 187 13.32 13.21 -17.89
C GLY A 187 13.64 14.62 -17.36
N ASN A 188 12.83 15.11 -16.44
CA ASN A 188 13.03 16.41 -15.83
C ASN A 188 14.34 16.50 -14.99
N LEU A 189 14.75 15.40 -14.35
CA LEU A 189 16.04 15.33 -13.62
C LEU A 189 17.23 15.36 -14.57
N GLU A 190 17.14 14.72 -15.73
CA GLU A 190 18.21 14.75 -16.74
C GLU A 190 18.42 16.14 -17.35
N GLU A 191 17.33 16.92 -17.47
CA GLU A 191 17.32 18.27 -18.02
C GLU A 191 17.53 19.37 -16.97
N ASP A 192 17.70 19.00 -15.69
CA ASP A 192 17.86 19.92 -14.53
C ASP A 192 16.68 20.90 -14.35
N PHE A 193 15.46 20.44 -14.67
CA PHE A 193 14.24 21.28 -14.58
C PHE A 193 13.48 21.14 -13.24
N ILE A 194 13.98 20.36 -12.27
CA ILE A 194 13.27 20.14 -11.02
C ILE A 194 13.67 21.15 -9.97
N ILE A 195 12.68 21.92 -9.50
CA ILE A 195 12.81 22.74 -8.29
C ILE A 195 12.12 21.98 -7.14
N PRO A 196 12.87 21.46 -6.15
CA PRO A 196 12.28 20.76 -5.02
C PRO A 196 11.38 21.67 -4.20
N LEU A 197 10.14 21.24 -3.94
CA LEU A 197 9.16 21.97 -3.13
C LEU A 197 9.19 21.50 -1.69
N VAL A 198 9.56 22.36 -0.75
CA VAL A 198 9.49 22.07 0.68
C VAL A 198 8.04 21.81 1.09
N GLN A 199 7.80 20.76 1.84
CA GLN A 199 6.46 20.42 2.31
C GLN A 199 5.96 21.43 3.34
N ASN A 200 4.66 21.78 3.28
CA ASN A 200 4.02 22.62 4.30
C ASN A 200 3.62 21.74 5.49
N GLU A 201 4.34 21.88 6.62
CA GLU A 201 4.11 21.09 7.84
C GLU A 201 2.73 21.35 8.48
N GLU A 202 2.12 22.52 8.30
CA GLU A 202 0.76 22.80 8.80
C GLU A 202 -0.32 21.96 8.10
N LYS A 203 -0.04 21.47 6.90
CA LYS A 203 -0.94 20.60 6.12
C LYS A 203 -0.58 19.13 6.24
N ALA A 204 0.50 18.81 6.96
CA ALA A 204 0.97 17.43 7.08
C ALA A 204 0.06 16.59 7.98
N THR A 205 -0.19 15.37 7.56
CA THR A 205 -0.81 14.35 8.40
C THR A 205 0.04 13.10 8.40
N TYR A 206 0.12 12.43 9.55
CA TYR A 206 0.85 11.18 9.72
C TYR A 206 -0.04 10.12 10.36
N TYR A 207 -0.07 8.94 9.77
CA TYR A 207 -0.83 7.80 10.26
C TYR A 207 0.11 6.62 10.54
N PRO A 208 0.13 6.10 11.78
CA PRO A 208 1.00 4.98 12.15
C PRO A 208 0.47 3.65 11.60
N HIS A 209 1.15 2.55 11.96
CA HIS A 209 0.66 1.21 11.66
C HIS A 209 -0.70 0.94 12.32
N ILE A 210 -1.58 0.26 11.56
CA ILE A 210 -2.92 -0.13 12.02
C ILE A 210 -2.83 -1.08 13.20
N LYS A 211 -3.61 -0.82 14.25
CA LYS A 211 -3.74 -1.68 15.41
C LYS A 211 -4.83 -2.74 15.19
N LYS A 212 -4.74 -3.84 15.93
CA LYS A 212 -5.67 -4.97 15.79
C LYS A 212 -7.12 -4.62 16.13
N ASP A 213 -7.32 -3.76 17.12
CA ASP A 213 -8.65 -3.27 17.53
C ASP A 213 -9.34 -2.44 16.47
N GLU A 214 -8.58 -1.70 15.66
CA GLU A 214 -9.13 -0.91 14.55
C GLU A 214 -9.74 -1.78 13.43
N VAL A 215 -9.40 -3.07 13.38
CA VAL A 215 -9.91 -4.02 12.38
C VAL A 215 -11.24 -4.65 12.79
N MET A 216 -11.58 -4.62 14.07
CA MET A 216 -12.86 -5.09 14.58
C MET A 216 -13.98 -4.12 14.20
N ILE A 217 -15.09 -4.65 13.68
CA ILE A 217 -16.27 -3.86 13.35
C ILE A 217 -17.03 -3.57 14.64
N ASP A 218 -17.26 -2.30 14.88
CA ASP A 218 -18.07 -1.76 15.96
C ASP A 218 -19.42 -1.32 15.39
N PHE A 219 -20.50 -2.01 15.77
CA PHE A 219 -21.84 -1.71 15.29
C PHE A 219 -22.46 -0.46 15.92
N GLU A 220 -21.88 0.13 16.97
CA GLU A 220 -22.30 1.44 17.49
C GLU A 220 -22.02 2.59 16.50
N LYS A 221 -21.13 2.37 15.54
CA LYS A 221 -20.87 3.29 14.42
C LYS A 221 -22.03 3.26 13.43
N SER A 222 -22.07 4.28 12.56
CA SER A 222 -23.02 4.32 11.46
C SER A 222 -22.75 3.23 10.41
N ALA A 223 -23.77 2.82 9.67
CA ALA A 223 -23.64 1.85 8.59
C ALA A 223 -22.66 2.34 7.50
N ASP A 224 -22.64 3.64 7.23
CA ASP A 224 -21.74 4.26 6.25
C ASP A 224 -20.29 4.17 6.72
N GLU A 225 -19.98 4.48 8.01
CA GLU A 225 -18.64 4.35 8.58
C GLU A 225 -18.13 2.90 8.54
N ILE A 226 -18.99 1.92 8.85
CA ILE A 226 -18.65 0.50 8.77
C ILE A 226 -18.38 0.09 7.32
N SER A 227 -19.19 0.54 6.37
CA SER A 227 -18.98 0.28 4.94
C SER A 227 -17.64 0.85 4.45
N VAL A 228 -17.29 2.07 4.88
CA VAL A 228 -16.00 2.71 4.59
C VAL A 228 -14.85 1.92 5.21
N GLN A 229 -14.97 1.51 6.48
CA GLN A 229 -13.97 0.70 7.16
C GLN A 229 -13.67 -0.59 6.38
N VAL A 230 -14.69 -1.34 5.99
CA VAL A 230 -14.52 -2.60 5.26
C VAL A 230 -13.81 -2.38 3.92
N ARG A 231 -14.11 -1.30 3.19
CA ARG A 231 -13.44 -0.95 1.92
C ARG A 231 -12.01 -0.48 2.13
N ALA A 232 -11.77 0.35 3.13
CA ALA A 232 -10.46 0.90 3.46
C ALA A 232 -9.46 -0.20 3.84
N PHE A 233 -9.88 -1.17 4.61
CA PHE A 233 -9.01 -2.22 5.12
C PHE A 233 -8.73 -3.33 4.10
N TYR A 234 -9.58 -3.49 3.08
CA TYR A 234 -9.38 -4.49 2.03
C TYR A 234 -8.28 -4.04 1.03
N PRO A 235 -7.35 -4.91 0.61
CA PRO A 235 -7.29 -6.36 0.85
C PRO A 235 -6.32 -6.78 1.98
N TRP A 236 -5.61 -5.86 2.62
CA TRP A 236 -4.50 -6.19 3.53
C TRP A 236 -4.97 -6.63 4.90
N TYR A 237 -6.04 -6.02 5.39
CA TYR A 237 -6.65 -6.32 6.67
C TYR A 237 -8.07 -6.81 6.42
N ASN A 238 -8.45 -7.91 7.06
CA ASN A 238 -9.83 -8.37 6.99
C ASN A 238 -10.56 -7.85 8.23
N CYS A 239 -11.43 -6.88 8.04
CA CYS A 239 -12.37 -6.50 9.09
C CYS A 239 -13.14 -7.73 9.57
N PHE A 240 -13.43 -7.78 10.85
CA PHE A 240 -14.18 -8.90 11.43
C PHE A 240 -15.15 -8.40 12.50
N PHE A 241 -16.15 -9.22 12.77
CA PHE A 241 -17.12 -9.03 13.86
C PHE A 241 -17.41 -10.35 14.53
N GLU A 242 -17.89 -10.28 15.78
CA GLU A 242 -18.31 -11.46 16.54
C GLU A 242 -19.81 -11.68 16.41
N TYR A 243 -20.20 -12.94 16.20
CA TYR A 243 -21.59 -13.38 16.26
C TYR A 243 -21.65 -14.80 16.80
N LYS A 244 -22.42 -15.03 17.88
CA LYS A 244 -22.58 -16.35 18.56
C LYS A 244 -21.23 -17.02 18.89
N ASN A 245 -20.32 -16.28 19.51
CA ASN A 245 -18.96 -16.74 19.90
C ASN A 245 -18.10 -17.21 18.71
N GLN A 246 -18.39 -16.71 17.52
CA GLN A 246 -17.57 -16.96 16.32
C GLN A 246 -17.25 -15.62 15.62
N PHE A 247 -16.06 -15.55 15.03
CA PHE A 247 -15.64 -14.38 14.29
C PHE A 247 -15.88 -14.55 12.80
N PHE A 248 -16.43 -13.52 12.18
CA PHE A 248 -16.76 -13.49 10.76
C PHE A 248 -16.10 -12.29 10.08
N THR A 249 -15.74 -12.47 8.80
CA THR A 249 -15.22 -11.40 7.95
C THR A 249 -16.18 -11.17 6.78
N PRO A 250 -16.58 -9.90 6.54
CA PRO A 250 -17.40 -9.56 5.37
C PRO A 250 -16.58 -9.54 4.08
N ASP A 251 -17.28 -9.57 2.96
CA ASP A 251 -16.71 -9.30 1.64
C ASP A 251 -16.85 -7.80 1.34
N ALA A 252 -15.74 -7.13 1.03
CA ALA A 252 -15.71 -5.68 0.82
C ALA A 252 -16.60 -5.23 -0.37
N TYR A 253 -16.70 -6.06 -1.40
CA TYR A 253 -17.54 -5.76 -2.58
C TYR A 253 -19.02 -6.10 -2.39
N LYS A 254 -19.34 -6.82 -1.32
CA LYS A 254 -20.70 -7.31 -1.02
C LYS A 254 -21.24 -6.75 0.30
N THR A 255 -20.66 -5.63 0.75
CA THR A 255 -21.13 -4.85 1.90
C THR A 255 -22.00 -3.70 1.40
N ARG A 256 -23.19 -3.54 1.97
CA ARG A 256 -24.17 -2.53 1.58
C ARG A 256 -24.84 -1.89 2.78
N VAL A 257 -25.24 -0.63 2.62
CA VAL A 257 -26.07 0.08 3.57
C VAL A 257 -27.53 0.00 3.11
N ILE A 258 -28.43 -0.37 4.02
CA ILE A 258 -29.86 -0.43 3.79
C ILE A 258 -30.53 0.54 4.77
N ILE A 259 -31.39 1.39 4.25
CA ILE A 259 -32.25 2.25 5.05
C ILE A 259 -33.55 1.45 5.26
N PRO A 260 -33.90 1.09 6.53
CA PRO A 260 -35.16 0.39 6.78
C PRO A 260 -36.34 1.28 6.48
N GLU A 261 -37.40 0.68 5.97
CA GLU A 261 -38.71 1.35 5.83
C GLU A 261 -39.34 1.44 7.24
N ASP A 262 -39.79 2.61 7.62
CA ASP A 262 -40.42 2.94 8.91
C ASP A 262 -39.56 2.72 10.18
N ASP A 263 -40.07 3.07 11.33
CA ASP A 263 -39.46 2.92 12.68
C ASP A 263 -39.42 1.44 13.16
N LYS A 264 -39.37 0.47 12.23
CA LYS A 264 -39.45 -0.98 12.52
C LYS A 264 -38.47 -1.48 13.56
N PHE A 265 -37.32 -0.83 13.67
CA PHE A 265 -36.24 -1.24 14.58
C PHE A 265 -35.97 -0.22 15.69
N LYS A 266 -36.91 0.69 16.00
CA LYS A 266 -36.73 1.77 16.95
C LYS A 266 -36.29 1.29 18.35
N ASP A 267 -36.89 0.22 18.83
CA ASP A 267 -36.62 -0.34 20.17
C ASP A 267 -35.67 -1.55 20.13
N THR A 268 -35.11 -1.87 18.97
CA THR A 268 -34.17 -2.97 18.80
C THR A 268 -32.77 -2.54 19.24
N PRO A 269 -32.05 -3.31 20.07
CA PRO A 269 -30.67 -2.99 20.43
C PRO A 269 -29.74 -2.93 19.22
N VAL A 270 -28.81 -1.98 19.22
CA VAL A 270 -27.73 -1.89 18.24
C VAL A 270 -26.90 -3.18 18.25
N GLY A 271 -26.36 -3.59 17.10
CA GLY A 271 -25.62 -4.85 16.95
C GLY A 271 -26.52 -6.08 16.80
N THR A 272 -27.86 -5.93 16.87
CA THR A 272 -28.79 -7.03 16.66
C THR A 272 -28.77 -7.49 15.20
N VAL A 273 -28.62 -8.80 14.98
CA VAL A 273 -28.80 -9.43 13.66
C VAL A 273 -30.28 -9.49 13.34
N VAL A 274 -30.75 -8.63 12.42
CA VAL A 274 -32.16 -8.51 12.04
C VAL A 274 -32.55 -9.44 10.90
N TYR A 275 -31.57 -9.93 10.14
CA TYR A 275 -31.79 -10.92 9.08
C TYR A 275 -30.55 -11.79 8.88
N LYS A 276 -30.78 -13.07 8.55
CA LYS A 276 -29.73 -14.02 8.20
C LYS A 276 -30.19 -14.98 7.12
N CYS A 277 -29.36 -15.21 6.09
CA CYS A 277 -29.59 -16.20 5.06
C CYS A 277 -28.34 -17.08 4.84
N SER A 278 -28.46 -18.37 5.13
CA SER A 278 -27.35 -19.33 5.01
C SER A 278 -26.97 -19.57 3.54
N LYS A 279 -27.91 -19.54 2.60
CA LYS A 279 -27.68 -19.78 1.16
C LYS A 279 -26.69 -18.77 0.58
N ASN A 280 -26.88 -17.48 0.92
CA ASN A 280 -26.02 -16.38 0.44
C ASN A 280 -24.90 -16.02 1.44
N ARG A 281 -24.84 -16.72 2.58
CA ARG A 281 -23.97 -16.34 3.69
C ARG A 281 -24.12 -14.86 4.03
N GLU A 282 -25.37 -14.44 4.17
CA GLU A 282 -25.79 -13.06 4.38
C GLU A 282 -26.16 -12.82 5.84
N ILE A 283 -25.70 -11.71 6.38
CA ILE A 283 -26.06 -11.21 7.71
C ILE A 283 -26.37 -9.72 7.58
N GLN A 284 -27.48 -9.30 8.16
CA GLN A 284 -27.89 -7.90 8.28
C GLN A 284 -27.89 -7.51 9.74
N VAL A 285 -27.21 -6.43 10.09
CA VAL A 285 -27.03 -5.98 11.48
C VAL A 285 -27.49 -4.53 11.61
N LEU A 286 -28.21 -4.23 12.69
CA LEU A 286 -28.64 -2.88 13.02
C LEU A 286 -27.46 -2.07 13.57
N THR A 287 -27.25 -0.86 13.05
CA THR A 287 -26.14 0.04 13.39
C THR A 287 -26.57 1.21 14.25
N GLY A 288 -25.61 1.95 14.82
CA GLY A 288 -25.88 3.07 15.74
C GLY A 288 -26.72 4.19 15.16
N ASP A 289 -26.66 4.42 13.83
CA ASP A 289 -27.51 5.39 13.12
C ASP A 289 -28.87 4.82 12.66
N ARG A 290 -29.29 3.68 13.23
CA ARG A 290 -30.56 2.99 12.94
C ARG A 290 -30.71 2.53 11.50
N LYS A 291 -29.65 2.52 10.71
CA LYS A 291 -29.59 1.83 9.43
C LYS A 291 -29.19 0.37 9.61
N ILE A 292 -29.21 -0.37 8.51
CA ILE A 292 -28.79 -1.76 8.48
C ILE A 292 -27.52 -1.86 7.64
N ILE A 293 -26.49 -2.48 8.19
CA ILE A 293 -25.35 -2.92 7.39
C ILE A 293 -25.59 -4.37 6.94
N GLN A 294 -25.59 -4.59 5.64
CA GLN A 294 -25.71 -5.90 5.03
C GLN A 294 -24.34 -6.41 4.60
N PHE A 295 -23.98 -7.58 5.07
CA PHE A 295 -22.80 -8.32 4.64
C PHE A 295 -23.23 -9.58 3.90
N CYS A 296 -22.86 -9.70 2.63
CA CYS A 296 -23.03 -10.95 1.87
C CYS A 296 -21.67 -11.67 1.76
N HIS A 297 -21.73 -12.98 1.48
CA HIS A 297 -20.55 -13.86 1.36
C HIS A 297 -19.63 -13.85 2.61
N VAL A 298 -20.21 -13.68 3.79
CA VAL A 298 -19.50 -13.69 5.07
C VAL A 298 -18.76 -15.02 5.24
N ARG A 299 -17.53 -14.95 5.76
CA ARG A 299 -16.63 -16.11 5.96
C ARG A 299 -16.22 -16.19 7.41
N LEU A 300 -15.90 -17.39 7.91
CA LEU A 300 -15.31 -17.55 9.23
C LEU A 300 -13.89 -16.94 9.23
N TYR A 301 -13.66 -16.05 10.17
CA TYR A 301 -12.36 -15.40 10.36
C TYR A 301 -11.32 -16.43 10.83
N GLY A 302 -10.19 -16.50 10.16
CA GLY A 302 -9.02 -17.30 10.57
C GLY A 302 -8.98 -18.74 10.09
N LYS A 303 -10.05 -19.35 9.49
CA LYS A 303 -10.01 -20.76 9.05
C LYS A 303 -9.44 -21.02 7.64
N ILE A 304 -9.45 -20.04 6.73
CA ILE A 304 -9.14 -20.29 5.29
C ILE A 304 -7.80 -19.67 4.82
N LYS A 305 -7.13 -18.82 5.59
CA LYS A 305 -6.04 -17.99 5.08
C LYS A 305 -4.62 -18.32 5.49
N ARG A 306 -4.36 -19.40 6.21
CA ARG A 306 -2.97 -19.70 6.63
C ARG A 306 -2.03 -20.11 5.50
N PHE A 307 -2.51 -20.55 4.35
CA PHE A 307 -1.67 -21.07 3.26
C PHE A 307 -1.29 -20.04 2.18
N PHE A 308 -2.17 -19.11 1.79
CA PHE A 308 -1.98 -18.26 0.59
C PHE A 308 -1.75 -16.77 0.84
N THR A 309 -1.89 -16.25 2.07
CA THR A 309 -1.78 -14.80 2.35
C THR A 309 -0.64 -14.45 3.32
N ARG A 310 0.41 -15.23 3.36
CA ARG A 310 1.47 -15.19 4.37
C ARG A 310 2.41 -14.00 4.43
N PRO A 311 2.64 -13.13 3.46
CA PRO A 311 3.57 -12.02 3.67
C PRO A 311 3.04 -10.93 4.61
N TYR A 312 1.73 -10.68 4.63
CA TYR A 312 1.15 -9.52 5.31
C TYR A 312 0.68 -9.73 6.75
N ILE A 313 0.43 -10.98 7.17
CA ILE A 313 -0.02 -11.28 8.55
C ILE A 313 1.11 -11.16 9.59
N LYS A 314 2.37 -11.17 9.18
CA LYS A 314 3.51 -11.03 10.12
C LYS A 314 3.64 -9.65 10.77
N PHE A 315 2.95 -8.63 10.29
CA PHE A 315 2.98 -7.30 10.92
C PHE A 315 2.17 -7.20 12.22
N PHE A 316 1.26 -8.15 12.49
CA PHE A 316 0.40 -8.11 13.68
C PHE A 316 0.81 -9.03 14.83
N VAL A 317 1.83 -9.87 14.68
CA VAL A 317 2.10 -10.97 15.64
C VAL A 317 3.26 -10.70 16.60
N ASN A 318 3.95 -9.57 16.49
CA ASN A 318 5.06 -9.24 17.37
C ASN A 318 4.81 -7.95 18.17
N GLU A 319 3.76 -7.93 18.99
CA GLU A 319 3.71 -7.09 20.18
C GLU A 319 3.22 -7.98 21.33
N ASN A 320 4.15 -8.65 21.99
CA ASN A 320 4.12 -8.93 23.42
C ASN A 320 5.15 -8.05 24.07
#